data_a15fbecca9db29f495d93e934a8750e1
#
_entry.id   a15fbecca9db29f495d93e934a8750e1
#
_cell.length_a   1.000
_cell.length_b   1.000
_cell.length_c   1.000
_cell.angle_alpha   90.00
_cell.angle_beta   90.00
_cell.angle_gamma   90.00
#
_symmetry.space_group_name_H-M   'P 1'
#
loop_
_entity.id
_entity.type
_entity.pdbx_description
1 polymer ?
#
loop_
_entity_poly.entity_id
_entity_poly.type
_entity_poly.pdbx_seq_one_letter_code
_entity_poly.pdbx_strand_id
1 'polypeptide(L)' 'GARPEHVVRMTWYVTDKRDYLARGREIGAVYREVIGHYGVAMSAVEVSALMEDRARVEIEVTAVVPD' A
#
# COMPACT_ATOMS: atom_id res chain seq x y z
N GLY A 1 -16.52 3.16 11.33
CA GLY A 1 -15.22 2.77 10.95
C GLY A 1 -14.47 3.72 10.05
N ALA A 2 -13.25 3.36 9.77
CA ALA A 2 -12.39 4.15 8.90
C ALA A 2 -12.81 4.03 7.44
N ARG A 3 -12.60 5.11 6.69
CA ARG A 3 -12.81 5.17 5.25
C ARG A 3 -11.48 5.48 4.55
N PRO A 4 -11.36 5.27 3.24
CA PRO A 4 -10.13 5.57 2.52
C PRO A 4 -9.61 6.99 2.74
N GLU A 5 -10.48 8.00 2.82
CA GLU A 5 -10.08 9.39 3.06
C GLU A 5 -9.47 9.63 4.44
N HIS A 6 -9.62 8.68 5.36
CA HIS A 6 -9.03 8.78 6.70
C HIS A 6 -7.59 8.28 6.75
N VAL A 7 -7.11 7.63 5.69
CA VAL A 7 -5.75 7.08 5.65
C VAL A 7 -4.75 8.22 5.54
N VAL A 8 -3.77 8.25 6.45
CA VAL A 8 -2.74 9.30 6.47
C VAL A 8 -1.35 8.77 6.17
N ARG A 9 -1.13 7.47 6.32
CA ARG A 9 0.15 6.82 6.03
C ARG A 9 -0.07 5.40 5.54
N MET A 10 0.76 4.97 4.60
CA MET A 10 0.72 3.62 4.06
C MET A 10 2.13 3.15 3.79
N THR A 11 2.45 1.92 4.19
CA THR A 11 3.73 1.30 3.85
C THR A 11 3.46 -0.03 3.16
N TRP A 12 4.09 -0.22 2.02
CA TRP A 12 4.00 -1.46 1.25
C TRP A 12 5.30 -2.22 1.40
N TYR A 13 5.21 -3.44 1.91
CA TYR A 13 6.33 -4.37 2.02
C TYR A 13 6.22 -5.37 0.88
N VAL A 14 7.18 -5.35 -0.03
CA VAL A 14 7.15 -6.22 -1.22
C VAL A 14 8.34 -7.17 -1.19
N THR A 15 8.14 -8.40 -1.68
CA THR A 15 9.22 -9.39 -1.72
C THR A 15 9.98 -9.37 -3.03
N ASP A 16 9.46 -8.72 -4.08
CA ASP A 16 10.13 -8.61 -5.36
C ASP A 16 9.98 -7.20 -5.91
N LYS A 17 11.03 -6.41 -5.76
CA LYS A 17 11.07 -5.04 -6.23
C LYS A 17 10.85 -4.93 -7.74
N ARG A 18 11.41 -5.86 -8.51
CA ARG A 18 11.29 -5.84 -9.97
C ARG A 18 9.84 -6.07 -10.40
N ASP A 19 9.17 -7.02 -9.79
CA ASP A 19 7.76 -7.31 -10.06
C ASP A 19 6.90 -6.10 -9.69
N TYR A 20 7.16 -5.51 -8.53
CA TYR A 20 6.45 -4.31 -8.08
C TYR A 20 6.59 -3.16 -9.08
N LEU A 21 7.82 -2.88 -9.53
CA LEU A 21 8.08 -1.80 -10.49
C LEU A 21 7.48 -2.10 -11.86
N ALA A 22 7.53 -3.37 -12.30
CA ALA A 22 6.95 -3.77 -13.58
C ALA A 22 5.44 -3.59 -13.61
N ARG A 23 4.78 -3.71 -12.46
CA ARG A 23 3.32 -3.56 -12.34
C ARG A 23 2.89 -2.19 -11.84
N GLY A 24 3.79 -1.22 -11.87
CA GLY A 24 3.54 0.10 -11.31
C GLY A 24 2.27 0.77 -11.83
N ARG A 25 1.97 0.65 -13.13
CA ARG A 25 0.76 1.23 -13.71
C ARG A 25 -0.52 0.60 -13.15
N GLU A 26 -0.53 -0.72 -13.07
CA GLU A 26 -1.68 -1.47 -12.56
C GLU A 26 -1.91 -1.15 -11.08
N ILE A 27 -0.84 -1.17 -10.30
CA ILE A 27 -0.88 -0.86 -8.88
C ILE A 27 -1.35 0.57 -8.65
N GLY A 28 -0.82 1.52 -9.44
CA GLY A 28 -1.22 2.92 -9.34
C GLY A 28 -2.68 3.14 -9.69
N ALA A 29 -3.19 2.44 -10.70
CA ALA A 29 -4.59 2.53 -11.10
C ALA A 29 -5.51 2.03 -9.98
N VAL A 30 -5.20 0.87 -9.40
CA VAL A 30 -5.99 0.30 -8.30
C VAL A 30 -5.91 1.21 -7.07
N TYR A 31 -4.72 1.72 -6.78
CA TYR A 31 -4.54 2.65 -5.66
C TYR A 31 -5.43 3.88 -5.81
N ARG A 32 -5.42 4.51 -6.98
CA ARG A 32 -6.25 5.70 -7.23
C ARG A 32 -7.74 5.41 -7.16
N GLU A 33 -8.14 4.21 -7.59
CA GLU A 33 -9.54 3.79 -7.54
C GLU A 33 -10.02 3.59 -6.09
N VAL A 34 -9.20 2.95 -5.26
CA VAL A 34 -9.58 2.59 -3.88
C VAL A 34 -9.33 3.73 -2.91
N ILE A 35 -8.14 4.33 -2.96
CA ILE A 35 -7.73 5.38 -2.01
C ILE A 35 -8.13 6.77 -2.48
N GLY A 36 -8.13 6.97 -3.81
CA GLY A 36 -8.48 8.27 -4.38
C GLY A 36 -7.31 9.24 -4.39
N HIS A 37 -7.63 10.52 -4.32
CA HIS A 37 -6.64 11.61 -4.41
C HIS A 37 -6.35 12.24 -3.05
N TYR A 38 -6.40 11.45 -2.00
CA TYR A 38 -6.15 11.93 -0.64
C TYR A 38 -4.64 12.04 -0.38
N GLY A 39 -4.26 12.96 0.50
CA GLY A 39 -2.86 13.18 0.83
C GLY A 39 -2.33 12.09 1.76
N VAL A 40 -1.93 10.96 1.19
CA VAL A 40 -1.41 9.81 1.93
C VAL A 40 0.10 9.75 1.78
N ALA A 41 0.82 9.73 2.91
CA ALA A 41 2.26 9.47 2.92
C ALA A 41 2.46 7.99 2.63
N MET A 42 3.16 7.66 1.55
CA MET A 42 3.35 6.29 1.12
C MET A 42 4.83 5.95 0.97
N SER A 43 5.21 4.78 1.48
CA SER A 43 6.54 4.20 1.28
C SER A 43 6.39 2.78 0.77
N ALA A 44 7.32 2.36 -0.09
CA ALA A 44 7.38 0.98 -0.55
C ALA A 44 8.80 0.49 -0.32
N VAL A 45 8.95 -0.67 0.33
CA VAL A 45 10.25 -1.25 0.64
C VAL A 45 10.27 -2.72 0.27
N GLU A 46 11.43 -3.19 -0.21
CA GLU A 46 11.63 -4.60 -0.48
C GLU A 46 12.10 -5.28 0.81
N VAL A 47 11.49 -6.43 1.11
CA VAL A 47 11.87 -7.27 2.25
C VAL A 47 12.20 -8.67 1.75
N SER A 48 13.00 -9.40 2.53
CA SER A 48 13.45 -10.74 2.13
C SER A 48 12.32 -11.77 2.18
N ALA A 49 11.35 -11.61 3.05
CA ALA A 49 10.20 -12.52 3.18
C ALA A 49 9.09 -11.85 3.97
N LEU A 50 7.88 -12.35 3.80
CA LEU A 50 6.73 -11.97 4.60
C LEU A 50 6.34 -13.16 5.49
N MET A 51 5.53 -12.92 6.50
CA MET A 51 5.10 -13.97 7.42
C MET A 51 4.33 -15.08 6.71
N GLU A 52 3.53 -14.71 5.71
CA GLU A 52 2.81 -15.66 4.89
C GLU A 52 3.68 -16.06 3.70
N ASP A 53 4.02 -17.35 3.56
CA ASP A 53 4.95 -17.82 2.52
C ASP A 53 4.53 -17.50 1.10
N ARG A 54 3.24 -17.44 0.84
CA ARG A 54 2.70 -17.16 -0.50
C ARG A 54 2.45 -15.70 -0.77
N ALA A 55 2.58 -14.86 0.24
CA ALA A 55 2.33 -13.44 0.08
C ALA A 55 3.47 -12.78 -0.66
N ARG A 56 3.15 -11.86 -1.57
CA ARG A 56 4.12 -11.05 -2.31
C ARG A 56 4.14 -9.61 -1.83
N VAL A 57 3.09 -9.19 -1.14
CA VAL A 57 2.97 -7.84 -0.63
C VAL A 57 2.24 -7.85 0.70
N GLU A 58 2.65 -6.97 1.59
CA GLU A 58 1.96 -6.69 2.84
C GLU A 58 1.82 -5.18 2.93
N ILE A 59 0.63 -4.71 3.30
CA ILE A 59 0.34 -3.28 3.34
C ILE A 59 -0.06 -2.90 4.76
N GLU A 60 0.64 -1.90 5.30
CA GLU A 60 0.34 -1.33 6.60
C GLU A 60 -0.24 0.07 6.40
N VAL A 61 -1.36 0.35 7.04
CA VAL A 61 -1.99 1.66 6.96
C VAL A 61 -2.23 2.24 8.32
N THR A 62 -2.12 3.55 8.39
CA THR A 62 -2.53 4.33 9.55
C THR A 62 -3.65 5.26 9.12
N ALA A 63 -4.76 5.21 9.82
CA ALA A 63 -5.91 6.06 9.53
C ALA A 63 -6.31 6.83 10.79
N VAL A 64 -6.77 8.06 10.58
CA VAL A 64 -7.29 8.89 11.68
C VAL A 64 -8.77 9.11 11.41
N VAL A 65 -9.59 8.54 12.27
CA VAL A 65 -11.04 8.63 12.16
C VAL A 65 -11.52 9.86 12.95
N PRO A 66 -12.27 10.77 12.31
CA PRO A 66 -12.78 11.95 13.01
C PRO A 66 -13.75 11.56 14.12
N ASP A 67 -13.77 12.36 15.17
CA ASP A 67 -14.71 12.19 16.30
C ASP A 67 -16.16 12.47 15.90
#